data_e929bbe6f2028d3f01d4d59ead231f42
#
_entry.id   e929bbe6f2028d3f01d4d59ead231f42
#
_cell.length_a   1.000
_cell.length_b   1.000
_cell.length_c   1.000
_cell.angle_alpha   90.00
_cell.angle_beta   90.00
_cell.angle_gamma   90.00
#
_symmetry.space_group_name_H-M   'P 1'
#
loop_
_entity.id
_entity.type
_entity.pdbx_description
1 polymer ?
#
loop_
_entity_poly.entity_id
_entity_poly.type
_entity_poly.pdbx_seq_one_letter_code
_entity_poly.pdbx_strand_id
1 'polypeptide(L)'
;DVAPSRGLGDVYKRQILPEKYCHELARLRTDVKPMSFNEIWKILNKELHNDPGQLFQKINQIPVGCASIAQVHEAVLGDGSKVVLKIQRPQIKQIMAEDIALLKKASGFLNFATGTSELIDFRKVIDELWETSKEEMDFEKEAQHLERFYENQKDVAYVTCPKVYKEYSNEHLLVMSYVDGIQIDHIEELDRNGYDRKEIAQKTAQNYCKQILADGFFHADPHPGNLWISGGQIVWLDLGMAGDLSEHYRAIMKRAITAILKNDIYELKLSLIHISE
;
A
#
# COMPACT_ATOMS: atom_id res chain seq x y z
N ASP A 1 -24.78 7.75 4.47
CA ASP A 1 -24.01 8.31 3.34
C ASP A 1 -22.56 8.48 3.80
N VAL A 2 -21.77 7.44 3.65
CA VAL A 2 -20.33 7.48 3.94
C VAL A 2 -19.65 8.06 2.69
N ALA A 3 -19.20 9.31 2.78
CA ALA A 3 -18.40 9.92 1.71
C ALA A 3 -17.04 9.20 1.61
N PRO A 4 -16.63 8.75 0.41
CA PRO A 4 -15.35 8.07 0.26
C PRO A 4 -14.19 9.03 0.58
N SER A 5 -13.21 8.53 1.33
CA SER A 5 -11.99 9.26 1.73
C SER A 5 -11.29 9.88 0.51
N ARG A 6 -11.08 11.20 0.56
CA ARG A 6 -10.41 11.96 -0.50
C ARG A 6 -8.91 11.97 -0.24
N GLY A 7 -8.18 10.99 -0.74
CA GLY A 7 -6.72 11.01 -0.70
C GLY A 7 -6.12 12.14 -1.57
N LEU A 8 -4.92 12.62 -1.23
CA LEU A 8 -4.18 13.66 -2.00
C LEU A 8 -4.06 13.32 -3.50
N GLY A 9 -3.99 12.04 -3.86
CA GLY A 9 -4.02 11.58 -5.25
C GLY A 9 -5.32 11.91 -5.99
N ASP A 10 -6.46 11.98 -5.29
CA ASP A 10 -7.75 12.37 -5.88
C ASP A 10 -7.82 13.88 -6.16
N VAL A 11 -7.15 14.71 -5.36
CA VAL A 11 -7.08 16.16 -5.59
C VAL A 11 -6.29 16.47 -6.86
N TYR A 12 -5.17 15.78 -7.10
CA TYR A 12 -4.36 15.98 -8.31
C TYR A 12 -5.09 15.48 -9.58
N LYS A 13 -5.76 14.32 -9.51
CA LYS A 13 -6.55 13.77 -10.63
C LYS A 13 -7.70 14.69 -11.03
N ARG A 14 -8.34 15.36 -10.07
CA ARG A 14 -9.45 16.31 -10.32
C ARG A 14 -9.01 17.59 -11.01
N GLN A 15 -7.73 17.96 -10.95
CA GLN A 15 -7.20 19.13 -11.66
C GLN A 15 -6.89 18.82 -13.14
N ILE A 16 -6.67 17.55 -13.49
CA ILE A 16 -6.27 17.11 -14.83
C ILE A 16 -7.43 16.50 -15.60
N LEU A 17 -8.34 15.80 -14.91
CA LEU A 17 -9.47 15.11 -15.53
C LEU A 17 -10.81 15.76 -15.14
N PRO A 18 -11.76 15.91 -16.09
CA PRO A 18 -13.12 16.34 -15.78
C PRO A 18 -13.78 15.43 -14.72
N GLU A 19 -14.60 16.02 -13.86
CA GLU A 19 -15.21 15.35 -12.69
C GLU A 19 -15.95 14.05 -13.05
N LYS A 20 -16.58 13.99 -14.23
CA LYS A 20 -17.24 12.81 -14.76
C LYS A 20 -16.30 11.61 -14.90
N TYR A 21 -15.07 11.83 -15.38
CA TYR A 21 -14.07 10.77 -15.51
C TYR A 21 -13.50 10.35 -14.15
N CYS A 22 -13.32 11.31 -13.24
CA CYS A 22 -12.89 11.00 -11.87
C CYS A 22 -13.91 10.12 -11.15
N HIS A 23 -15.21 10.37 -11.35
CA HIS A 23 -16.28 9.56 -10.77
C HIS A 23 -16.29 8.12 -11.32
N GLU A 24 -16.15 7.94 -12.63
CA GLU A 24 -16.07 6.60 -13.23
C GLU A 24 -14.79 5.85 -12.80
N LEU A 25 -13.65 6.53 -12.73
CA LEU A 25 -12.41 5.93 -12.23
C LEU A 25 -12.50 5.55 -10.74
N ALA A 26 -13.22 6.33 -9.92
CA ALA A 26 -13.46 5.98 -8.53
C ALA A 26 -14.31 4.70 -8.40
N ARG A 27 -15.31 4.51 -9.27
CA ARG A 27 -16.13 3.28 -9.31
C ARG A 27 -15.31 2.04 -9.63
N LEU A 28 -14.33 2.13 -10.53
CA LEU A 28 -13.43 1.00 -10.86
C LEU A 28 -12.63 0.50 -9.64
N ARG A 29 -12.42 1.34 -8.63
CA ARG A 29 -11.72 0.97 -7.39
C ARG A 29 -12.62 0.28 -6.36
N THR A 30 -13.93 0.50 -6.39
CA THR A 30 -14.88 0.08 -5.36
C THR A 30 -15.80 -1.07 -5.76
N ASP A 31 -15.98 -1.32 -7.05
CA ASP A 31 -16.94 -2.30 -7.59
C ASP A 31 -16.36 -3.71 -7.80
N VAL A 32 -15.42 -4.13 -6.94
CA VAL A 32 -14.90 -5.50 -7.03
C VAL A 32 -15.83 -6.45 -6.30
N LYS A 33 -16.47 -7.35 -7.06
CA LYS A 33 -17.37 -8.36 -6.49
C LYS A 33 -16.60 -9.27 -5.51
N PRO A 34 -17.10 -9.43 -4.26
CA PRO A 34 -16.47 -10.33 -3.30
C PRO A 34 -16.46 -11.78 -3.80
N MET A 35 -15.40 -12.51 -3.48
CA MET A 35 -15.39 -13.97 -3.57
C MET A 35 -16.36 -14.54 -2.54
N SER A 36 -17.02 -15.63 -2.89
CA SER A 36 -17.89 -16.35 -1.95
C SER A 36 -17.05 -16.98 -0.82
N PHE A 37 -17.65 -17.14 0.36
CA PHE A 37 -16.94 -17.78 1.48
C PHE A 37 -16.52 -19.22 1.17
N ASN A 38 -17.26 -19.94 0.32
CA ASN A 38 -16.88 -21.27 -0.14
C ASN A 38 -15.60 -21.24 -0.99
N GLU A 39 -15.40 -20.19 -1.80
CA GLU A 39 -14.14 -20.02 -2.56
C GLU A 39 -12.99 -19.69 -1.60
N ILE A 40 -13.20 -18.79 -0.65
CA ILE A 40 -12.25 -18.44 0.40
C ILE A 40 -11.80 -19.72 1.16
N TRP A 41 -12.76 -20.54 1.60
CA TRP A 41 -12.48 -21.77 2.32
C TRP A 41 -11.64 -22.75 1.49
N LYS A 42 -11.93 -22.88 0.19
CA LYS A 42 -11.12 -23.72 -0.73
C LYS A 42 -9.69 -23.21 -0.86
N ILE A 43 -9.51 -21.88 -0.95
CA ILE A 43 -8.18 -21.28 -1.02
C ILE A 43 -7.43 -21.53 0.28
N LEU A 44 -8.03 -21.27 1.43
CA LEU A 44 -7.42 -21.52 2.73
C LEU A 44 -7.01 -22.98 2.91
N ASN A 45 -7.86 -23.94 2.53
CA ASN A 45 -7.51 -25.37 2.55
C ASN A 45 -6.32 -25.73 1.64
N LYS A 46 -6.15 -25.01 0.53
CA LYS A 46 -5.03 -25.21 -0.39
C LYS A 46 -3.74 -24.58 0.13
N GLU A 47 -3.82 -23.38 0.68
CA GLU A 47 -2.64 -22.58 1.06
C GLU A 47 -2.11 -22.92 2.47
N LEU A 48 -2.97 -23.41 3.35
CA LEU A 48 -2.59 -23.84 4.70
C LEU A 48 -2.26 -25.34 4.69
N HIS A 49 -1.18 -25.73 5.36
CA HIS A 49 -0.80 -27.14 5.49
C HIS A 49 -1.72 -27.94 6.42
N ASN A 50 -2.56 -27.26 7.18
CA ASN A 50 -3.53 -27.84 8.12
C ASN A 50 -4.96 -27.40 7.76
N ASP A 51 -5.96 -28.14 8.26
CA ASP A 51 -7.36 -27.78 8.13
C ASP A 51 -7.60 -26.37 8.77
N PRO A 52 -8.13 -25.40 8.03
CA PRO A 52 -8.44 -24.06 8.58
C PRO A 52 -9.33 -24.12 9.82
N GLY A 53 -10.24 -25.11 9.92
CA GLY A 53 -11.09 -25.30 11.08
C GLY A 53 -10.36 -25.73 12.36
N GLN A 54 -9.11 -26.22 12.24
CA GLN A 54 -8.27 -26.54 13.39
C GLN A 54 -7.39 -25.34 13.81
N LEU A 55 -7.04 -24.49 12.85
CA LEU A 55 -6.17 -23.32 13.08
C LEU A 55 -6.97 -22.13 13.62
N PHE A 56 -8.16 -21.90 13.07
CA PHE A 56 -8.99 -20.75 13.42
C PHE A 56 -10.23 -21.19 14.21
N GLN A 57 -10.44 -20.54 15.35
CA GLN A 57 -11.69 -20.72 16.13
C GLN A 57 -12.89 -20.15 15.34
N LYS A 58 -12.64 -19.05 14.58
CA LYS A 58 -13.67 -18.37 13.79
C LYS A 58 -13.02 -17.62 12.63
N ILE A 59 -13.68 -17.67 11.48
CA ILE A 59 -13.39 -16.79 10.33
C ILE A 59 -14.68 -16.03 10.01
N ASN A 60 -14.61 -14.70 9.94
CA ASN A 60 -15.76 -13.90 9.57
C ASN A 60 -16.08 -14.11 8.08
N GLN A 61 -17.32 -14.50 7.77
CA GLN A 61 -17.73 -14.79 6.39
C GLN A 61 -17.86 -13.51 5.54
N ILE A 62 -18.11 -12.38 6.19
CA ILE A 62 -18.21 -11.07 5.53
C ILE A 62 -16.78 -10.49 5.46
N PRO A 63 -16.26 -10.16 4.27
CA PRO A 63 -14.96 -9.55 4.15
C PRO A 63 -14.94 -8.15 4.77
N VAL A 64 -13.83 -7.78 5.39
CA VAL A 64 -13.58 -6.41 5.88
C VAL A 64 -13.01 -5.51 4.78
N GLY A 65 -12.50 -6.11 3.70
CA GLY A 65 -12.00 -5.40 2.52
C GLY A 65 -12.00 -6.27 1.28
N CYS A 66 -12.25 -5.63 0.13
CA CYS A 66 -12.17 -6.27 -1.19
C CYS A 66 -11.38 -5.36 -2.13
N ALA A 67 -10.32 -5.90 -2.72
CA ALA A 67 -9.52 -5.23 -3.73
C ALA A 67 -9.45 -6.07 -5.01
N SER A 68 -8.86 -5.52 -6.06
CA SER A 68 -8.67 -6.22 -7.34
C SER A 68 -7.84 -7.50 -7.19
N ILE A 69 -6.81 -7.46 -6.36
CA ILE A 69 -5.83 -8.53 -6.17
C ILE A 69 -6.25 -9.49 -5.05
N ALA A 70 -6.87 -8.98 -3.98
CA ALA A 70 -7.10 -9.70 -2.74
C ALA A 70 -8.46 -9.41 -2.09
N GLN A 71 -8.83 -10.29 -1.17
CA GLN A 71 -9.94 -10.10 -0.25
C GLN A 71 -9.45 -10.34 1.18
N VAL A 72 -9.92 -9.51 2.12
CA VAL A 72 -9.49 -9.52 3.51
C VAL A 72 -10.60 -9.97 4.42
N HIS A 73 -10.33 -10.96 5.28
CA HIS A 73 -11.25 -11.47 6.27
C HIS A 73 -10.68 -11.35 7.68
N GLU A 74 -11.51 -11.02 8.65
CA GLU A 74 -11.19 -11.11 10.06
C GLU A 74 -11.29 -12.58 10.51
N ALA A 75 -10.35 -13.00 11.37
CA ALA A 75 -10.36 -14.33 11.96
C ALA A 75 -9.84 -14.31 13.41
N VAL A 76 -10.07 -15.40 14.12
CA VAL A 76 -9.53 -15.63 15.47
C VAL A 76 -8.76 -16.94 15.46
N LEU A 77 -7.49 -16.89 15.82
CA LEU A 77 -6.61 -18.07 15.95
C LEU A 77 -7.03 -18.96 17.13
N GLY A 78 -6.49 -20.18 17.16
CA GLY A 78 -6.74 -21.13 18.25
C GLY A 78 -6.36 -20.64 19.63
N ASP A 79 -5.41 -19.72 19.76
CA ASP A 79 -5.00 -19.08 21.00
C ASP A 79 -5.85 -17.85 21.40
N GLY A 80 -6.85 -17.49 20.58
CA GLY A 80 -7.71 -16.34 20.78
C GLY A 80 -7.20 -15.03 20.15
N SER A 81 -6.04 -15.02 19.51
CA SER A 81 -5.49 -13.84 18.83
C SER A 81 -6.36 -13.43 17.64
N LYS A 82 -6.76 -12.17 17.58
CA LYS A 82 -7.46 -11.61 16.42
C LYS A 82 -6.48 -11.34 15.29
N VAL A 83 -6.80 -11.82 14.10
CA VAL A 83 -5.98 -11.67 12.89
C VAL A 83 -6.83 -11.26 11.70
N VAL A 84 -6.17 -10.77 10.66
CA VAL A 84 -6.73 -10.61 9.33
C VAL A 84 -6.03 -11.58 8.37
N LEU A 85 -6.83 -12.12 7.47
CA LEU A 85 -6.41 -13.00 6.38
C LEU A 85 -6.53 -12.21 5.09
N LYS A 86 -5.41 -11.80 4.50
CA LYS A 86 -5.35 -11.21 3.16
C LYS A 86 -5.17 -12.35 2.18
N ILE A 87 -6.22 -12.64 1.40
CA ILE A 87 -6.32 -13.83 0.57
C ILE A 87 -6.29 -13.40 -0.89
N GLN A 88 -5.33 -13.89 -1.64
CA GLN A 88 -5.17 -13.57 -3.06
C GLN A 88 -6.31 -14.17 -3.89
N ARG A 89 -6.77 -13.41 -4.89
CA ARG A 89 -7.75 -13.91 -5.84
C ARG A 89 -7.14 -14.98 -6.73
N PRO A 90 -7.86 -16.10 -6.97
CA PRO A 90 -7.35 -17.15 -7.86
C PRO A 90 -7.09 -16.60 -9.26
N GLN A 91 -6.00 -17.08 -9.87
CA GLN A 91 -5.60 -16.73 -11.25
C GLN A 91 -5.35 -15.23 -11.52
N ILE A 92 -5.26 -14.40 -10.48
CA ILE A 92 -5.08 -12.94 -10.66
C ILE A 92 -3.82 -12.62 -11.48
N LYS A 93 -2.73 -13.35 -11.29
CA LYS A 93 -1.47 -13.18 -12.04
C LYS A 93 -1.65 -13.44 -13.54
N GLN A 94 -2.46 -14.44 -13.89
CA GLN A 94 -2.78 -14.73 -15.29
C GLN A 94 -3.69 -13.66 -15.89
N ILE A 95 -4.74 -13.25 -15.18
CA ILE A 95 -5.67 -12.20 -15.62
C ILE A 95 -4.91 -10.90 -15.86
N MET A 96 -4.07 -10.48 -14.91
CA MET A 96 -3.24 -9.28 -15.05
C MET A 96 -2.26 -9.38 -16.22
N ALA A 97 -1.65 -10.55 -16.46
CA ALA A 97 -0.76 -10.75 -17.59
C ALA A 97 -1.50 -10.61 -18.94
N GLU A 98 -2.72 -11.12 -19.04
CA GLU A 98 -3.58 -10.99 -20.22
C GLU A 98 -3.98 -9.53 -20.46
N ASP A 99 -4.36 -8.80 -19.40
CA ASP A 99 -4.72 -7.38 -19.48
C ASP A 99 -3.51 -6.52 -19.91
N ILE A 100 -2.34 -6.76 -19.34
CA ILE A 100 -1.10 -6.08 -19.75
C ILE A 100 -0.75 -6.38 -21.21
N ALA A 101 -0.93 -7.62 -21.69
CA ALA A 101 -0.70 -7.96 -23.09
C ALA A 101 -1.68 -7.23 -24.02
N LEU A 102 -2.94 -7.04 -23.61
CA LEU A 102 -3.93 -6.25 -24.36
C LEU A 102 -3.54 -4.77 -24.39
N LEU A 103 -3.10 -4.19 -23.25
CA LEU A 103 -2.65 -2.80 -23.18
C LEU A 103 -1.44 -2.56 -24.09
N LYS A 104 -0.46 -3.49 -24.13
CA LYS A 104 0.70 -3.41 -25.04
C LYS A 104 0.29 -3.43 -26.52
N LYS A 105 -0.69 -4.26 -26.89
CA LYS A 105 -1.22 -4.28 -28.27
C LYS A 105 -1.94 -2.98 -28.61
N ALA A 106 -2.78 -2.48 -27.70
CA ALA A 106 -3.52 -1.24 -27.89
C ALA A 106 -2.59 -0.03 -28.02
N SER A 107 -1.53 0.05 -27.19
CA SER A 107 -0.53 1.12 -27.24
C SER A 107 0.23 1.12 -28.57
N GLY A 108 0.56 -0.06 -29.12
CA GLY A 108 1.18 -0.20 -30.42
C GLY A 108 0.30 0.35 -31.57
N PHE A 109 -1.00 0.08 -31.51
CA PHE A 109 -1.98 0.60 -32.47
C PHE A 109 -2.14 2.13 -32.37
N LEU A 110 -2.19 2.67 -31.15
CA LEU A 110 -2.29 4.12 -30.90
C LEU A 110 -1.07 4.86 -31.43
N ASN A 111 0.13 4.36 -31.19
CA ASN A 111 1.38 4.95 -31.70
C ASN A 111 1.40 4.96 -33.23
N PHE A 112 0.91 3.91 -33.88
CA PHE A 112 0.80 3.85 -35.34
C PHE A 112 -0.24 4.84 -35.88
N ALA A 113 -1.38 4.99 -35.20
CA ALA A 113 -2.50 5.84 -35.68
C ALA A 113 -2.24 7.34 -35.46
N THR A 114 -1.53 7.73 -34.41
CA THR A 114 -1.34 9.14 -34.01
C THR A 114 0.00 9.74 -34.40
N GLY A 115 1.00 8.94 -34.76
CA GLY A 115 2.34 9.41 -35.08
C GLY A 115 3.09 10.07 -33.91
N THR A 116 2.57 9.99 -32.68
CA THR A 116 3.06 10.70 -31.47
C THR A 116 4.07 9.90 -30.66
N SER A 117 4.98 9.19 -31.33
CA SER A 117 6.00 8.37 -30.64
C SER A 117 7.03 9.13 -29.78
N GLU A 118 7.00 10.47 -29.79
CA GLU A 118 8.10 11.27 -29.21
C GLU A 118 7.88 11.78 -27.78
N LEU A 119 6.67 11.73 -27.22
CA LEU A 119 6.39 12.38 -25.92
C LEU A 119 6.25 11.44 -24.73
N ILE A 120 5.72 10.23 -24.91
CA ILE A 120 5.58 9.25 -23.83
C ILE A 120 5.78 7.85 -24.39
N ASP A 121 6.77 7.13 -23.88
CA ASP A 121 6.96 5.71 -24.17
C ASP A 121 5.95 4.86 -23.37
N PHE A 122 4.72 4.74 -23.92
CA PHE A 122 3.66 3.95 -23.29
C PHE A 122 4.06 2.50 -22.98
N ARG A 123 5.00 1.93 -23.73
CA ARG A 123 5.47 0.57 -23.45
C ARG A 123 6.23 0.51 -22.13
N LYS A 124 7.13 1.48 -21.90
CA LYS A 124 7.84 1.55 -20.61
C LYS A 124 6.90 1.72 -19.43
N VAL A 125 5.90 2.59 -19.56
CA VAL A 125 4.87 2.78 -18.52
C VAL A 125 4.09 1.48 -18.25
N ILE A 126 3.72 0.74 -19.31
CA ILE A 126 3.01 -0.54 -19.15
C ILE A 126 3.94 -1.62 -18.58
N ASP A 127 5.23 -1.63 -18.96
CA ASP A 127 6.19 -2.55 -18.37
C ASP A 127 6.40 -2.29 -16.88
N GLU A 128 6.52 -1.02 -16.49
CA GLU A 128 6.65 -0.62 -15.08
C GLU A 128 5.38 -0.94 -14.27
N LEU A 129 4.20 -0.71 -14.85
CA LEU A 129 2.92 -1.12 -14.26
C LEU A 129 2.89 -2.64 -14.01
N TRP A 130 3.38 -3.44 -14.97
CA TRP A 130 3.44 -4.89 -14.81
C TRP A 130 4.40 -5.33 -13.70
N GLU A 131 5.60 -4.72 -13.62
CA GLU A 131 6.56 -5.04 -12.55
C GLU A 131 5.98 -4.69 -11.18
N THR A 132 5.39 -3.50 -11.02
CA THR A 132 4.72 -3.08 -9.77
C THR A 132 3.57 -4.03 -9.42
N SER A 133 2.73 -4.39 -10.40
CA SER A 133 1.62 -5.33 -10.15
C SER A 133 2.10 -6.71 -9.70
N LYS A 134 3.23 -7.19 -10.22
CA LYS A 134 3.82 -8.46 -9.77
C LYS A 134 4.28 -8.40 -8.31
N GLU A 135 4.82 -7.26 -7.89
CA GLU A 135 5.25 -7.05 -6.51
C GLU A 135 4.06 -7.01 -5.56
N GLU A 136 2.98 -6.33 -5.92
CA GLU A 136 1.73 -6.31 -5.13
C GLU A 136 1.05 -7.68 -5.02
N MET A 137 1.30 -8.60 -5.97
CA MET A 137 0.77 -9.95 -5.95
C MET A 137 1.63 -10.94 -5.13
N ASP A 138 2.75 -10.52 -4.57
CA ASP A 138 3.65 -11.37 -3.78
C ASP A 138 3.52 -11.03 -2.29
N PHE A 139 2.69 -11.78 -1.58
CA PHE A 139 2.46 -11.54 -0.16
C PHE A 139 3.63 -11.95 0.74
N GLU A 140 4.57 -12.77 0.26
CA GLU A 140 5.81 -13.01 1.00
C GLU A 140 6.68 -11.75 1.05
N LYS A 141 6.72 -10.96 -0.04
CA LYS A 141 7.39 -9.65 -0.05
C LYS A 141 6.72 -8.68 0.93
N GLU A 142 5.40 -8.59 0.91
CA GLU A 142 4.67 -7.74 1.85
C GLU A 142 4.94 -8.15 3.30
N ALA A 143 4.97 -9.45 3.60
CA ALA A 143 5.35 -9.96 4.92
C ALA A 143 6.77 -9.53 5.33
N GLN A 144 7.75 -9.66 4.42
CA GLN A 144 9.13 -9.23 4.65
C GLN A 144 9.24 -7.71 4.87
N HIS A 145 8.46 -6.93 4.10
CA HIS A 145 8.40 -5.47 4.26
C HIS A 145 7.82 -5.06 5.61
N LEU A 146 6.75 -5.71 6.07
CA LEU A 146 6.16 -5.46 7.39
C LEU A 146 7.16 -5.76 8.52
N GLU A 147 7.89 -6.85 8.44
CA GLU A 147 8.90 -7.19 9.43
C GLU A 147 10.07 -6.22 9.43
N ARG A 148 10.59 -5.88 8.25
CA ARG A 148 11.66 -4.89 8.10
C ARG A 148 11.21 -3.53 8.64
N PHE A 149 9.98 -3.13 8.35
CA PHE A 149 9.39 -1.91 8.88
C PHE A 149 9.34 -1.94 10.41
N TYR A 150 8.82 -3.02 10.98
CA TYR A 150 8.75 -3.20 12.42
C TYR A 150 10.14 -3.05 13.08
N GLU A 151 11.16 -3.73 12.54
CA GLU A 151 12.54 -3.62 13.06
C GLU A 151 13.08 -2.20 12.97
N ASN A 152 12.83 -1.49 11.87
CA ASN A 152 13.25 -0.10 11.69
C ASN A 152 12.53 0.87 12.63
N GLN A 153 11.32 0.53 13.09
CA GLN A 153 10.49 1.41 13.92
C GLN A 153 10.44 0.99 15.41
N LYS A 154 11.06 -0.11 15.81
CA LYS A 154 10.96 -0.65 17.18
C LYS A 154 11.33 0.34 18.30
N ASP A 155 12.23 1.30 18.02
CA ASP A 155 12.65 2.34 18.96
C ASP A 155 11.75 3.60 18.89
N VAL A 156 10.71 3.62 18.02
CA VAL A 156 9.78 4.72 17.87
C VAL A 156 8.46 4.37 18.54
N ALA A 157 8.30 4.75 19.80
CA ALA A 157 7.19 4.33 20.66
C ALA A 157 5.79 4.63 20.10
N TYR A 158 5.65 5.64 19.23
CA TYR A 158 4.37 6.09 18.68
C TYR A 158 4.09 5.54 17.27
N VAL A 159 4.86 4.57 16.76
CA VAL A 159 4.69 3.97 15.43
C VAL A 159 4.76 2.46 15.54
N THR A 160 3.91 1.79 14.76
CA THR A 160 3.95 0.33 14.59
C THR A 160 3.37 -0.09 13.24
N CYS A 161 3.37 -1.38 12.97
CA CYS A 161 2.66 -2.02 11.86
C CYS A 161 2.08 -3.37 12.35
N PRO A 162 1.21 -4.02 11.58
CA PRO A 162 0.70 -5.34 11.93
C PRO A 162 1.82 -6.37 12.07
N LYS A 163 1.70 -7.23 13.08
CA LYS A 163 2.58 -8.38 13.25
C LYS A 163 2.21 -9.46 12.21
N VAL A 164 3.18 -9.99 11.50
CA VAL A 164 3.01 -11.11 10.57
C VAL A 164 3.08 -12.45 11.31
N TYR A 165 2.19 -13.38 10.94
CA TYR A 165 2.22 -14.79 11.37
C TYR A 165 2.79 -15.64 10.23
N LYS A 166 4.12 -15.74 10.18
CA LYS A 166 4.85 -16.43 9.09
C LYS A 166 4.44 -17.87 8.89
N GLU A 167 4.16 -18.56 9.97
CA GLU A 167 3.76 -19.96 9.98
C GLU A 167 2.45 -20.23 9.21
N TYR A 168 1.66 -19.16 8.97
CA TYR A 168 0.40 -19.22 8.25
C TYR A 168 0.40 -18.38 6.97
N SER A 169 1.54 -17.78 6.62
CA SER A 169 1.66 -16.87 5.47
C SER A 169 2.52 -17.47 4.35
N ASN A 170 2.18 -17.14 3.10
CA ASN A 170 2.92 -17.53 1.89
C ASN A 170 2.63 -16.54 0.74
N GLU A 171 3.08 -16.84 -0.50
CA GLU A 171 2.89 -15.98 -1.68
C GLU A 171 1.42 -15.57 -1.90
N HIS A 172 0.43 -16.38 -1.48
CA HIS A 172 -1.00 -16.18 -1.78
C HIS A 172 -1.88 -15.90 -0.57
N LEU A 173 -1.34 -16.04 0.63
CA LEU A 173 -2.04 -15.82 1.90
C LEU A 173 -1.11 -15.07 2.86
N LEU A 174 -1.56 -13.90 3.33
CA LEU A 174 -0.89 -13.16 4.39
C LEU A 174 -1.78 -13.14 5.63
N VAL A 175 -1.25 -13.67 6.73
CA VAL A 175 -1.90 -13.64 8.05
C VAL A 175 -1.17 -12.66 8.93
N MET A 176 -1.88 -11.65 9.41
CA MET A 176 -1.31 -10.60 10.26
C MET A 176 -2.26 -10.19 11.38
N SER A 177 -1.74 -9.54 12.42
CA SER A 177 -2.55 -9.11 13.55
C SER A 177 -3.64 -8.14 13.10
N TYR A 178 -4.84 -8.29 13.65
CA TYR A 178 -5.94 -7.34 13.47
C TYR A 178 -5.59 -6.01 14.15
N VAL A 179 -5.82 -4.91 13.48
CA VAL A 179 -5.66 -3.56 14.02
C VAL A 179 -7.02 -3.00 14.37
N ASP A 180 -7.26 -2.80 15.65
CA ASP A 180 -8.44 -2.11 16.15
C ASP A 180 -8.10 -0.62 16.31
N GLY A 181 -8.56 0.20 15.39
CA GLY A 181 -8.15 1.59 15.32
C GLY A 181 -9.06 2.45 14.45
N ILE A 182 -8.69 3.71 14.33
CA ILE A 182 -9.40 4.74 13.56
C ILE A 182 -8.53 5.13 12.37
N GLN A 183 -9.08 5.10 11.17
CA GLN A 183 -8.39 5.58 9.98
C GLN A 183 -8.07 7.07 10.11
N ILE A 184 -6.88 7.48 9.65
CA ILE A 184 -6.35 8.83 9.94
C ILE A 184 -7.18 9.98 9.35
N ASP A 185 -8.00 9.74 8.34
CA ASP A 185 -8.91 10.71 7.72
C ASP A 185 -10.34 10.69 8.29
N HIS A 186 -10.64 9.79 9.25
CA HIS A 186 -11.89 9.82 10.00
C HIS A 186 -11.83 10.88 11.11
N ILE A 187 -11.76 12.14 10.69
CA ILE A 187 -11.49 13.31 11.54
C ILE A 187 -12.46 13.42 12.74
N GLU A 188 -13.76 13.24 12.49
CA GLU A 188 -14.77 13.34 13.55
C GLU A 188 -14.62 12.24 14.60
N GLU A 189 -14.17 11.06 14.20
CA GLU A 189 -13.95 9.93 15.09
C GLU A 189 -12.70 10.12 15.92
N LEU A 190 -11.62 10.64 15.32
CA LEU A 190 -10.41 11.02 16.04
C LEU A 190 -10.69 12.09 17.09
N ASP A 191 -11.44 13.14 16.75
CA ASP A 191 -11.83 14.21 17.65
C ASP A 191 -12.67 13.70 18.82
N ARG A 192 -13.66 12.82 18.54
CA ARG A 192 -14.51 12.19 19.58
C ARG A 192 -13.72 11.31 20.55
N ASN A 193 -12.65 10.70 20.09
CA ASN A 193 -11.76 9.89 20.92
C ASN A 193 -10.64 10.69 21.58
N GLY A 194 -10.64 12.03 21.43
CA GLY A 194 -9.72 12.94 22.14
C GLY A 194 -8.32 13.00 21.55
N TYR A 195 -8.12 12.59 20.31
CA TYR A 195 -6.82 12.66 19.64
C TYR A 195 -6.53 14.07 19.14
N ASP A 196 -5.30 14.55 19.35
CA ASP A 196 -4.82 15.82 18.79
C ASP A 196 -4.33 15.59 17.34
N ARG A 197 -5.12 16.07 16.38
CA ARG A 197 -4.81 15.97 14.96
C ARG A 197 -3.49 16.63 14.56
N LYS A 198 -3.11 17.71 15.25
CA LYS A 198 -1.84 18.38 14.98
C LYS A 198 -0.67 17.53 15.42
N GLU A 199 -0.77 16.90 16.57
CA GLU A 199 0.22 15.95 17.07
C GLU A 199 0.35 14.74 16.13
N ILE A 200 -0.77 14.15 15.71
CA ILE A 200 -0.78 13.05 14.73
C ILE A 200 -0.07 13.46 13.44
N ALA A 201 -0.42 14.61 12.86
CA ALA A 201 0.17 15.10 11.61
C ALA A 201 1.68 15.32 11.75
N GLN A 202 2.13 15.91 12.85
CA GLN A 202 3.55 16.11 13.12
C GLN A 202 4.31 14.78 13.25
N LYS A 203 3.79 13.86 14.06
CA LYS A 203 4.39 12.54 14.27
C LYS A 203 4.43 11.72 12.98
N THR A 204 3.36 11.76 12.17
CA THR A 204 3.31 11.09 10.85
C THR A 204 4.39 11.64 9.93
N ALA A 205 4.48 12.97 9.81
CA ALA A 205 5.50 13.61 8.97
C ALA A 205 6.92 13.31 9.45
N GLN A 206 7.17 13.37 10.76
CA GLN A 206 8.47 13.05 11.35
C GLN A 206 8.86 11.58 11.08
N ASN A 207 7.92 10.67 11.27
CA ASN A 207 8.17 9.25 10.99
C ASN A 207 8.43 9.01 9.51
N TYR A 208 7.66 9.62 8.62
CA TYR A 208 7.87 9.47 7.18
C TYR A 208 9.23 10.02 6.72
N CYS A 209 9.64 11.17 7.26
CA CYS A 209 11.00 11.69 7.06
C CYS A 209 12.08 10.72 7.58
N LYS A 210 11.87 10.08 8.74
CA LYS A 210 12.78 9.05 9.26
C LYS A 210 12.87 7.86 8.30
N GLN A 211 11.74 7.33 7.83
CA GLN A 211 11.71 6.22 6.87
C GLN A 211 12.58 6.52 5.64
N ILE A 212 12.42 7.71 5.05
CA ILE A 212 13.13 8.12 3.83
C ILE A 212 14.61 8.43 4.12
N LEU A 213 14.88 9.30 5.11
CA LEU A 213 16.21 9.90 5.28
C LEU A 213 17.12 9.10 6.21
N ALA A 214 16.57 8.39 7.20
CA ALA A 214 17.35 7.61 8.15
C ALA A 214 17.38 6.13 7.78
N ASP A 215 16.19 5.52 7.64
CA ASP A 215 16.07 4.09 7.39
C ASP A 215 16.40 3.73 5.92
N GLY A 216 16.06 4.63 4.97
CA GLY A 216 16.18 4.38 3.53
C GLY A 216 15.19 3.33 3.04
N PHE A 217 14.26 2.93 3.88
CA PHE A 217 13.15 2.05 3.58
C PHE A 217 11.86 2.72 4.00
N PHE A 218 10.95 2.93 3.06
CA PHE A 218 9.77 3.74 3.28
C PHE A 218 8.54 3.17 2.59
N HIS A 219 7.37 3.45 3.14
CA HIS A 219 6.09 3.15 2.54
C HIS A 219 5.90 3.97 1.26
N ALA A 220 5.77 3.30 0.10
CA ALA A 220 5.72 3.99 -1.19
C ALA A 220 4.30 4.49 -1.55
N ASP A 221 3.25 4.02 -0.88
CA ASP A 221 1.86 4.47 -1.08
C ASP A 221 1.21 4.94 0.23
N PRO A 222 1.64 6.06 0.83
CA PRO A 222 1.19 6.54 2.14
C PRO A 222 -0.18 7.25 2.06
N HIS A 223 -1.18 6.63 1.43
CA HIS A 223 -2.52 7.18 1.41
C HIS A 223 -3.24 6.98 2.77
N PRO A 224 -4.26 7.78 3.11
CA PRO A 224 -4.92 7.71 4.42
C PRO A 224 -5.49 6.34 4.78
N GLY A 225 -5.89 5.53 3.79
CA GLY A 225 -6.38 4.16 4.02
C GLY A 225 -5.36 3.24 4.66
N ASN A 226 -4.05 3.51 4.47
CA ASN A 226 -2.94 2.74 5.02
C ASN A 226 -2.40 3.30 6.34
N LEU A 227 -3.03 4.34 6.89
CA LEU A 227 -2.63 5.01 8.13
C LEU A 227 -3.76 4.97 9.14
N TRP A 228 -3.55 4.28 10.25
CA TRP A 228 -4.53 4.13 11.31
C TRP A 228 -3.97 4.59 12.65
N ILE A 229 -4.85 4.99 13.57
CA ILE A 229 -4.50 5.32 14.94
C ILE A 229 -5.09 4.26 15.85
N SER A 230 -4.25 3.53 16.55
CA SER A 230 -4.64 2.45 17.46
C SER A 230 -3.83 2.55 18.75
N GLY A 231 -4.50 2.59 19.90
CA GLY A 231 -3.82 2.68 21.21
C GLY A 231 -2.86 3.85 21.37
N GLY A 232 -3.09 4.96 20.66
CA GLY A 232 -2.21 6.13 20.64
C GLY A 232 -0.99 6.01 19.72
N GLN A 233 -0.87 4.93 18.98
CA GLN A 233 0.17 4.71 17.97
C GLN A 233 -0.35 4.94 16.55
N ILE A 234 0.53 5.42 15.67
CA ILE A 234 0.32 5.45 14.23
C ILE A 234 0.67 4.07 13.70
N VAL A 235 -0.31 3.41 13.09
CA VAL A 235 -0.15 2.07 12.50
C VAL A 235 -0.09 2.21 11.00
N TRP A 236 1.03 1.78 10.41
CA TRP A 236 1.21 1.68 8.97
C TRP A 236 0.74 0.31 8.50
N LEU A 237 -0.27 0.30 7.64
CA LEU A 237 -0.83 -0.91 7.02
C LEU A 237 -0.30 -1.06 5.59
N ASP A 238 -0.52 -2.23 5.00
CA ASP A 238 -0.31 -2.53 3.59
C ASP A 238 1.05 -2.06 3.03
N LEU A 239 2.11 -2.76 3.44
CA LEU A 239 3.47 -2.53 2.94
C LEU A 239 3.77 -3.31 1.64
N GLY A 240 2.75 -3.65 0.85
CA GLY A 240 2.91 -4.27 -0.47
C GLY A 240 3.78 -3.42 -1.39
N MET A 241 3.63 -2.10 -1.33
CA MET A 241 4.50 -1.13 -2.01
C MET A 241 5.45 -0.47 -1.01
N ALA A 242 6.73 -0.83 -1.07
CA ALA A 242 7.79 -0.20 -0.29
C ALA A 242 8.92 0.28 -1.20
N GLY A 243 9.56 1.38 -0.83
CA GLY A 243 10.70 1.94 -1.55
C GLY A 243 12.01 1.77 -0.79
N ASP A 244 13.08 1.51 -1.53
CA ASP A 244 14.44 1.46 -1.01
C ASP A 244 15.29 2.60 -1.58
N LEU A 245 15.95 3.35 -0.70
CA LEU A 245 16.91 4.37 -1.06
C LEU A 245 18.31 3.98 -0.62
N SER A 246 19.24 3.92 -1.57
CA SER A 246 20.64 3.69 -1.25
C SER A 246 21.21 4.80 -0.35
N GLU A 247 22.31 4.51 0.35
CA GLU A 247 23.01 5.53 1.14
C GLU A 247 23.42 6.75 0.31
N HIS A 248 23.78 6.54 -0.93
CA HIS A 248 24.14 7.61 -1.86
C HIS A 248 22.96 8.57 -2.08
N TYR A 249 21.79 8.07 -2.46
CA TYR A 249 20.61 8.92 -2.65
C TYR A 249 20.15 9.58 -1.37
N ARG A 250 20.20 8.89 -0.22
CA ARG A 250 19.89 9.49 1.08
C ARG A 250 20.83 10.66 1.42
N ALA A 251 22.13 10.52 1.14
CA ALA A 251 23.10 11.58 1.36
C ALA A 251 22.81 12.81 0.48
N ILE A 252 22.48 12.60 -0.80
CA ILE A 252 22.11 13.67 -1.73
C ILE A 252 20.85 14.38 -1.25
N MET A 253 19.79 13.64 -0.85
CA MET A 253 18.55 14.22 -0.33
C MET A 253 18.80 15.05 0.93
N LYS A 254 19.62 14.56 1.87
CA LYS A 254 19.98 15.30 3.07
C LYS A 254 20.72 16.61 2.76
N ARG A 255 21.63 16.58 1.79
CA ARG A 255 22.34 17.78 1.30
C ARG A 255 21.35 18.77 0.67
N ALA A 256 20.47 18.31 -0.22
CA ALA A 256 19.46 19.14 -0.86
C ALA A 256 18.53 19.81 0.16
N ILE A 257 18.01 19.06 1.14
CA ILE A 257 17.18 19.60 2.21
C ILE A 257 17.97 20.61 3.06
N THR A 258 19.20 20.31 3.40
CA THR A 258 20.07 21.23 4.17
C THR A 258 20.33 22.53 3.40
N ALA A 259 20.54 22.44 2.09
CA ALA A 259 20.71 23.60 1.20
C ALA A 259 19.44 24.48 1.15
N ILE A 260 18.26 23.85 1.07
CA ILE A 260 16.97 24.55 1.14
C ILE A 260 16.83 25.31 2.45
N LEU A 261 17.09 24.65 3.57
CA LEU A 261 16.96 25.24 4.91
C LEU A 261 17.95 26.41 5.14
N LYS A 262 19.13 26.37 4.50
CA LYS A 262 20.14 27.41 4.53
C LYS A 262 19.97 28.47 3.45
N ASN A 263 18.97 28.31 2.57
CA ASN A 263 18.76 29.16 1.37
C ASN A 263 19.98 29.18 0.43
N ASP A 264 20.74 28.06 0.36
CA ASP A 264 21.92 27.89 -0.48
C ASP A 264 21.53 27.30 -1.85
N ILE A 265 21.25 28.19 -2.79
CA ILE A 265 20.80 27.82 -4.15
C ILE A 265 21.91 27.09 -4.92
N TYR A 266 23.18 27.36 -4.65
CA TYR A 266 24.29 26.73 -5.34
C TYR A 266 24.42 25.26 -4.95
N GLU A 267 24.44 24.96 -3.66
CA GLU A 267 24.51 23.60 -3.11
C GLU A 267 23.25 22.79 -3.48
N LEU A 268 22.07 23.44 -3.54
CA LEU A 268 20.84 22.80 -4.01
C LEU A 268 20.97 22.34 -5.48
N LYS A 269 21.48 23.19 -6.37
CA LYS A 269 21.69 22.85 -7.77
C LYS A 269 22.66 21.68 -7.94
N LEU A 270 23.78 21.68 -7.21
CA LEU A 270 24.76 20.57 -7.22
C LEU A 270 24.09 19.25 -6.77
N SER A 271 23.29 19.29 -5.70
CA SER A 271 22.60 18.10 -5.20
C SER A 271 21.61 17.53 -6.23
N LEU A 272 20.90 18.39 -6.99
CA LEU A 272 19.95 17.95 -8.02
C LEU A 272 20.63 17.35 -9.26
N ILE A 273 21.81 17.84 -9.66
CA ILE A 273 22.59 17.28 -10.77
C ILE A 273 22.97 15.83 -10.46
N HIS A 274 23.40 15.54 -9.23
CA HIS A 274 23.78 14.18 -8.81
C HIS A 274 22.59 13.19 -8.64
N ILE A 275 21.35 13.64 -8.70
CA ILE A 275 20.18 12.74 -8.75
C ILE A 275 19.94 12.23 -10.18
N SER A 276 20.40 12.98 -11.20
CA SER A 276 20.14 12.68 -12.62
C SER A 276 21.24 11.81 -13.27
N GLU A 277 22.36 11.57 -12.59
CA GLU A 277 23.45 10.66 -12.99
C GLU A 277 23.27 9.27 -12.33
#